data_97602af05c5bc7753679087c9e842096
#
_entry.id   97602af05c5bc7753679087c9e842096
#
_cell.length_a   1.000
_cell.length_b   1.000
_cell.length_c   1.000
_cell.angle_alpha   90.00
_cell.angle_beta   90.00
_cell.angle_gamma   90.00
#
_symmetry.space_group_name_H-M   'P 1'
#
loop_
_entity.id
_entity.type
_entity.pdbx_description
1 polymer ?
#
loop_
_entity_poly.entity_id
_entity_poly.type
_entity_poly.pdbx_seq_one_letter_code
_entity_poly.pdbx_strand_id
1 'polypeptide(L)'
;MKRIDFDNGKITTNILQAALPMLVAQILSLLYNIVDRIYIARIPNIGTAALGAVGLCFPIIVIITAFSNLFGSGGAPLFSIERGRGDKKRAGMIMNTSFFMLSVCAIVLMCIGFIFARPILILFGASENALVYAYPYIMIYLIGTFPSMIATGMNPFINAQGYATTGMISVVIGAIANIVLDPLFIFMLDLGIRGAAIATVLSQCLSAGFVLYFLSKKAEYKVRLLYKEEIRTCGKDAKNIVSLGTAGFVMQLTNSLVSICCNNVLSATGGDVYVSVMTIISSVRQMIETPIWSISEGSSPVISYNYGAKRPKKVIEAWITMSVLALIYSLIAWSVILFAPKFLIGIFSSDKSLMIDTVPAMKLYFSAFIFMLFQYTGQTMFKSLNKKKQAIFFSILRKVIIVVPMTYMFPYVFHMGSNGVFMAEPVSNVIGGSLCFIVMLLTVLPELKQMNSDLSSLIGSLCWLTVNAGTKSEFMLEIWGFSRIL
;
A
#
# COMPACT_ATOMS: atom_id res chain seq x y z
N MET A 1 -20.18 -14.57 -3.49
CA MET A 1 -18.79 -14.23 -3.08
C MET A 1 -18.66 -14.49 -1.59
N LYS A 2 -17.66 -15.28 -1.19
CA LYS A 2 -17.47 -15.64 0.22
C LYS A 2 -16.93 -14.43 0.98
N ARG A 3 -17.59 -14.06 2.08
CA ARG A 3 -17.16 -12.98 2.98
C ARG A 3 -16.34 -13.56 4.11
N ILE A 4 -15.28 -12.89 4.49
CA ILE A 4 -14.45 -13.23 5.66
C ILE A 4 -15.23 -12.85 6.92
N ASP A 5 -15.38 -13.80 7.85
CA ASP A 5 -16.02 -13.56 9.14
C ASP A 5 -14.97 -13.08 10.15
N PHE A 6 -14.88 -11.75 10.34
CA PHE A 6 -13.97 -11.13 11.32
C PHE A 6 -14.45 -11.34 12.77
N ASP A 7 -15.69 -11.74 12.96
CA ASP A 7 -16.31 -11.85 14.27
C ASP A 7 -16.02 -13.22 14.92
N ASN A 8 -16.39 -14.31 14.21
CA ASN A 8 -16.31 -15.68 14.73
C ASN A 8 -15.22 -16.52 14.06
N GLY A 9 -14.69 -16.08 12.91
CA GLY A 9 -13.66 -16.81 12.18
C GLY A 9 -12.32 -16.91 12.93
N LYS A 10 -11.55 -17.97 12.66
CA LYS A 10 -10.18 -18.11 13.16
C LYS A 10 -9.31 -17.01 12.58
N ILE A 11 -8.54 -16.34 13.41
CA ILE A 11 -7.72 -15.17 13.05
C ILE A 11 -6.73 -15.50 11.92
N THR A 12 -6.02 -16.63 12.04
CA THR A 12 -5.05 -17.07 11.01
C THR A 12 -5.73 -17.29 9.66
N THR A 13 -6.90 -17.92 9.64
CA THR A 13 -7.68 -18.15 8.42
C THR A 13 -8.14 -16.83 7.81
N ASN A 14 -8.62 -15.89 8.63
CA ASN A 14 -9.07 -14.57 8.18
C ASN A 14 -7.93 -13.76 7.55
N ILE A 15 -6.75 -13.79 8.16
CA ILE A 15 -5.56 -13.12 7.63
C ILE A 15 -5.14 -13.74 6.29
N LEU A 16 -5.06 -15.07 6.19
CA LEU A 16 -4.70 -15.73 4.94
C LEU A 16 -5.73 -15.47 3.83
N GLN A 17 -7.03 -15.54 4.15
CA GLN A 17 -8.10 -15.24 3.19
C GLN A 17 -8.11 -13.76 2.75
N ALA A 18 -7.57 -12.84 3.53
CA ALA A 18 -7.39 -11.45 3.15
C ALA A 18 -6.08 -11.22 2.39
N ALA A 19 -4.97 -11.78 2.87
CA ALA A 19 -3.63 -11.54 2.33
C ALA A 19 -3.38 -12.22 0.98
N LEU A 20 -3.83 -13.47 0.78
CA LEU A 20 -3.59 -14.21 -0.46
C LEU A 20 -4.22 -13.55 -1.70
N PRO A 21 -5.50 -13.12 -1.68
CA PRO A 21 -6.06 -12.38 -2.80
C PRO A 21 -5.33 -11.07 -3.08
N MET A 22 -4.92 -10.34 -2.03
CA MET A 22 -4.15 -9.12 -2.18
C MET A 22 -2.78 -9.38 -2.82
N LEU A 23 -2.10 -10.45 -2.42
CA LEU A 23 -0.83 -10.87 -3.02
C LEU A 23 -1.00 -11.16 -4.51
N VAL A 24 -2.02 -11.95 -4.88
CA VAL A 24 -2.31 -12.26 -6.29
C VAL A 24 -2.59 -10.97 -7.08
N ALA A 25 -3.39 -10.06 -6.52
CA ALA A 25 -3.67 -8.77 -7.15
C ALA A 25 -2.40 -7.95 -7.40
N GLN A 26 -1.49 -7.90 -6.42
CA GLN A 26 -0.23 -7.15 -6.54
C GLN A 26 0.72 -7.79 -7.57
N ILE A 27 0.86 -9.12 -7.57
CA ILE A 27 1.68 -9.82 -8.57
C ILE A 27 1.13 -9.55 -9.98
N LEU A 28 -0.17 -9.67 -10.18
CA LEU A 28 -0.80 -9.37 -11.47
C LEU A 28 -0.61 -7.90 -11.87
N SER A 29 -0.68 -6.98 -10.92
CA SER A 29 -0.42 -5.57 -11.15
C SER A 29 1.02 -5.30 -11.60
N LEU A 30 2.00 -5.98 -11.01
CA LEU A 30 3.39 -5.92 -11.45
C LEU A 30 3.56 -6.50 -12.87
N LEU A 31 2.95 -7.65 -13.13
CA LEU A 31 3.04 -8.31 -14.44
C LEU A 31 2.45 -7.45 -15.55
N TYR A 32 1.26 -6.90 -15.38
CA TYR A 32 0.67 -6.06 -16.42
C TYR A 32 1.49 -4.79 -16.68
N ASN A 33 2.07 -4.16 -15.65
CA ASN A 33 2.97 -3.01 -15.83
C ASN A 33 4.22 -3.37 -16.66
N ILE A 34 4.75 -4.58 -16.50
CA ILE A 34 5.87 -5.06 -17.30
C ILE A 34 5.44 -5.31 -18.75
N VAL A 35 4.29 -5.95 -18.95
CA VAL A 35 3.75 -6.26 -20.29
C VAL A 35 3.43 -4.99 -21.07
N ASP A 36 2.79 -3.99 -20.43
CA ASP A 36 2.52 -2.68 -21.02
C ASP A 36 3.82 -2.02 -21.53
N ARG A 37 4.87 -1.98 -20.69
CA ARG A 37 6.17 -1.45 -21.11
C ARG A 37 6.81 -2.24 -22.27
N ILE A 38 6.64 -3.55 -22.32
CA ILE A 38 7.12 -4.38 -23.45
C ILE A 38 6.38 -4.01 -24.75
N TYR A 39 5.06 -3.81 -24.69
CA TYR A 39 4.29 -3.38 -25.86
C TYR A 39 4.71 -1.99 -26.32
N ILE A 40 4.86 -1.03 -25.43
CA ILE A 40 5.31 0.33 -25.75
C ILE A 40 6.72 0.30 -26.36
N ALA A 41 7.65 -0.49 -25.80
CA ALA A 41 9.00 -0.62 -26.34
C ALA A 41 9.05 -1.25 -27.76
N ARG A 42 8.02 -2.01 -28.15
CA ARG A 42 7.89 -2.65 -29.47
C ARG A 42 7.16 -1.82 -30.51
N ILE A 43 6.75 -0.59 -30.20
CA ILE A 43 6.12 0.30 -31.19
C ILE A 43 7.14 0.56 -32.32
N PRO A 44 6.78 0.31 -33.60
CA PRO A 44 7.69 0.51 -34.73
C PRO A 44 8.22 1.95 -34.79
N ASN A 45 9.50 2.10 -35.08
CA ASN A 45 10.23 3.36 -35.26
C ASN A 45 10.35 4.27 -34.01
N ILE A 46 9.51 4.15 -33.01
CA ILE A 46 9.46 5.08 -31.85
C ILE A 46 9.54 4.40 -30.50
N GLY A 47 9.67 3.07 -30.42
CA GLY A 47 9.55 2.31 -29.16
C GLY A 47 10.44 2.79 -28.03
N THR A 48 11.72 3.07 -28.31
CA THR A 48 12.65 3.60 -27.29
C THR A 48 12.26 5.00 -26.83
N ALA A 49 11.88 5.89 -27.77
CA ALA A 49 11.44 7.25 -27.44
C ALA A 49 10.10 7.24 -26.68
N ALA A 50 9.18 6.37 -27.06
CA ALA A 50 7.90 6.18 -26.38
C ALA A 50 8.08 5.65 -24.95
N LEU A 51 8.95 4.68 -24.73
CA LEU A 51 9.25 4.15 -23.40
C LEU A 51 9.87 5.23 -22.50
N GLY A 52 10.81 6.03 -23.04
CA GLY A 52 11.38 7.18 -22.34
C GLY A 52 10.32 8.24 -21.97
N ALA A 53 9.39 8.52 -22.87
CA ALA A 53 8.27 9.44 -22.65
C ALA A 53 7.34 8.99 -21.53
N VAL A 54 6.98 7.70 -21.48
CA VAL A 54 6.19 7.12 -20.37
C VAL A 54 6.95 7.23 -19.05
N GLY A 55 8.28 7.03 -19.07
CA GLY A 55 9.13 7.22 -17.90
C GLY A 55 9.04 8.65 -17.33
N LEU A 56 8.99 9.67 -18.17
CA LEU A 56 8.82 11.08 -17.77
C LEU A 56 7.43 11.36 -17.19
N CYS A 57 6.40 10.61 -17.57
CA CYS A 57 5.04 10.71 -17.03
C CYS A 57 4.89 10.01 -15.67
N PHE A 58 5.80 9.09 -15.32
CA PHE A 58 5.69 8.24 -14.12
C PHE A 58 5.57 9.01 -12.81
N PRO A 59 6.30 10.12 -12.55
CA PRO A 59 6.13 10.90 -11.33
C PRO A 59 4.71 11.45 -11.14
N ILE A 60 4.03 11.85 -12.23
CA ILE A 60 2.63 12.32 -12.18
C ILE A 60 1.71 11.17 -11.76
N ILE A 61 1.94 9.98 -12.31
CA ILE A 61 1.19 8.76 -11.98
C ILE A 61 1.37 8.39 -10.50
N VAL A 62 2.59 8.50 -9.99
CA VAL A 62 2.91 8.26 -8.56
C VAL A 62 2.17 9.23 -7.66
N ILE A 63 2.09 10.53 -8.02
CA ILE A 63 1.35 11.54 -7.25
C ILE A 63 -0.14 11.17 -7.20
N ILE A 64 -0.76 10.83 -8.33
CA ILE A 64 -2.17 10.42 -8.40
C ILE A 64 -2.42 9.20 -7.49
N THR A 65 -1.53 8.20 -7.54
CA THR A 65 -1.63 7.00 -6.70
C THR A 65 -1.42 7.31 -5.21
N ALA A 66 -0.51 8.24 -4.87
CA ALA A 66 -0.29 8.68 -3.51
C ALA A 66 -1.55 9.31 -2.90
N PHE A 67 -2.25 10.17 -3.67
CA PHE A 67 -3.53 10.74 -3.22
C PHE A 67 -4.64 9.68 -3.12
N SER A 68 -4.67 8.67 -4.01
CA SER A 68 -5.61 7.55 -3.88
C SER A 68 -5.41 6.81 -2.56
N ASN A 69 -4.15 6.54 -2.21
CA ASN A 69 -3.78 5.87 -0.96
C ASN A 69 -4.04 6.76 0.28
N LEU A 70 -3.89 8.08 0.16
CA LEU A 70 -4.20 9.02 1.24
C LEU A 70 -5.62 8.81 1.78
N PHE A 71 -6.60 8.72 0.89
CA PHE A 71 -8.00 8.59 1.29
C PHE A 71 -8.43 7.13 1.49
N GLY A 72 -7.91 6.21 0.68
CA GLY A 72 -8.25 4.79 0.75
C GLY A 72 -7.67 4.11 1.99
N SER A 73 -6.34 4.13 2.13
CA SER A 73 -5.66 3.50 3.27
C SER A 73 -5.80 4.30 4.57
N GLY A 74 -6.14 5.60 4.49
CA GLY A 74 -6.50 6.40 5.66
C GLY A 74 -7.91 6.13 6.17
N GLY A 75 -8.87 5.89 5.27
CA GLY A 75 -10.27 5.67 5.63
C GLY A 75 -10.62 4.23 6.02
N ALA A 76 -10.04 3.23 5.34
CA ALA A 76 -10.38 1.83 5.54
C ALA A 76 -10.14 1.30 6.98
N PRO A 77 -9.05 1.62 7.68
CA PRO A 77 -8.88 1.25 9.08
C PRO A 77 -9.93 1.89 9.99
N LEU A 78 -10.22 3.18 9.79
CA LEU A 78 -11.27 3.89 10.56
C LEU A 78 -12.64 3.27 10.34
N PHE A 79 -12.97 2.95 9.09
CA PHE A 79 -14.18 2.22 8.73
C PHE A 79 -14.26 0.87 9.47
N SER A 80 -13.17 0.10 9.47
CA SER A 80 -13.11 -1.21 10.13
C SER A 80 -13.28 -1.12 11.64
N ILE A 81 -12.72 -0.09 12.29
CA ILE A 81 -12.89 0.19 13.72
C ILE A 81 -14.37 0.46 14.03
N GLU A 82 -15.02 1.36 13.32
CA GLU A 82 -16.43 1.69 13.57
C GLU A 82 -17.36 0.50 13.25
N ARG A 83 -17.02 -0.28 12.23
CA ARG A 83 -17.71 -1.55 11.94
C ARG A 83 -17.56 -2.53 13.10
N GLY A 84 -16.37 -2.64 13.70
CA GLY A 84 -16.13 -3.47 14.89
C GLY A 84 -16.91 -3.00 16.12
N ARG A 85 -17.11 -1.68 16.26
CA ARG A 85 -17.97 -1.08 17.29
C ARG A 85 -19.46 -1.34 17.10
N GLY A 86 -19.86 -1.84 15.92
CA GLY A 86 -21.26 -2.03 15.56
C GLY A 86 -21.97 -0.75 15.07
N ASP A 87 -21.25 0.37 14.97
CA ASP A 87 -21.83 1.65 14.48
C ASP A 87 -21.85 1.68 12.94
N LYS A 88 -22.93 1.09 12.39
CA LYS A 88 -23.14 1.02 10.94
C LYS A 88 -23.24 2.40 10.29
N LYS A 89 -23.87 3.35 10.95
CA LYS A 89 -24.08 4.70 10.42
C LYS A 89 -22.74 5.43 10.29
N ARG A 90 -21.92 5.37 11.32
CA ARG A 90 -20.62 6.02 11.33
C ARG A 90 -19.62 5.36 10.38
N ALA A 91 -19.59 4.02 10.31
CA ALA A 91 -18.78 3.31 9.35
C ALA A 91 -19.14 3.70 7.90
N GLY A 92 -20.43 3.73 7.56
CA GLY A 92 -20.91 4.19 6.27
C GLY A 92 -20.51 5.64 5.96
N MET A 93 -20.59 6.55 6.96
CA MET A 93 -20.19 7.94 6.81
C MET A 93 -18.69 8.06 6.46
N ILE A 94 -17.81 7.35 7.13
CA ILE A 94 -16.35 7.35 6.84
C ILE A 94 -16.09 6.91 5.41
N MET A 95 -16.70 5.82 4.95
CA MET A 95 -16.54 5.34 3.58
C MET A 95 -17.03 6.36 2.55
N ASN A 96 -18.21 6.96 2.77
CA ASN A 96 -18.79 7.95 1.88
C ASN A 96 -17.99 9.26 1.87
N THR A 97 -17.43 9.66 3.03
CA THR A 97 -16.51 10.81 3.13
C THR A 97 -15.23 10.54 2.33
N SER A 98 -14.64 9.34 2.44
CA SER A 98 -13.46 8.97 1.62
C SER A 98 -13.79 8.99 0.13
N PHE A 99 -14.93 8.46 -0.28
CA PHE A 99 -15.38 8.48 -1.68
C PHE A 99 -15.56 9.92 -2.20
N PHE A 100 -16.17 10.79 -1.40
CA PHE A 100 -16.34 12.20 -1.74
C PHE A 100 -14.99 12.90 -1.90
N MET A 101 -14.08 12.71 -0.95
CA MET A 101 -12.73 13.31 -1.00
C MET A 101 -11.92 12.80 -2.19
N LEU A 102 -11.96 11.49 -2.47
CA LEU A 102 -11.35 10.89 -3.66
C LEU A 102 -11.89 11.53 -4.94
N SER A 103 -13.21 11.68 -5.04
CA SER A 103 -13.86 12.25 -6.23
C SER A 103 -13.48 13.72 -6.44
N VAL A 104 -13.52 14.52 -5.39
CA VAL A 104 -13.13 15.95 -5.46
C VAL A 104 -11.64 16.08 -5.80
N CYS A 105 -10.78 15.33 -5.11
CA CYS A 105 -9.35 15.37 -5.34
C CYS A 105 -8.98 14.90 -6.75
N ALA A 106 -9.64 13.86 -7.28
CA ALA A 106 -9.43 13.38 -8.65
C ALA A 106 -9.75 14.46 -9.69
N ILE A 107 -10.87 15.17 -9.53
CA ILE A 107 -11.26 16.29 -10.42
C ILE A 107 -10.23 17.42 -10.32
N VAL A 108 -9.82 17.79 -9.09
CA VAL A 108 -8.82 18.86 -8.88
C VAL A 108 -7.48 18.49 -9.53
N LEU A 109 -6.98 17.27 -9.28
CA LEU A 109 -5.72 16.80 -9.87
C LEU A 109 -5.81 16.70 -11.39
N MET A 110 -6.94 16.27 -11.93
CA MET A 110 -7.19 16.24 -13.37
C MET A 110 -7.15 17.67 -13.97
N CYS A 111 -7.83 18.64 -13.37
CA CYS A 111 -7.82 20.03 -13.81
C CYS A 111 -6.41 20.65 -13.74
N ILE A 112 -5.70 20.46 -12.61
CA ILE A 112 -4.31 20.91 -12.46
C ILE A 112 -3.42 20.24 -13.51
N GLY A 113 -3.58 18.94 -13.72
CA GLY A 113 -2.83 18.18 -14.70
C GLY A 113 -3.04 18.74 -16.12
N PHE A 114 -4.27 18.99 -16.53
CA PHE A 114 -4.57 19.55 -17.87
C PHE A 114 -3.95 20.93 -18.07
N ILE A 115 -3.97 21.80 -17.05
CA ILE A 115 -3.40 23.16 -17.14
C ILE A 115 -1.88 23.13 -17.15
N PHE A 116 -1.28 22.28 -16.31
CA PHE A 116 0.16 22.31 -16.04
C PHE A 116 0.93 21.11 -16.60
N ALA A 117 0.33 20.22 -17.43
CA ALA A 117 1.00 19.02 -17.95
C ALA A 117 2.33 19.34 -18.64
N ARG A 118 2.36 20.32 -19.55
CA ARG A 118 3.59 20.69 -20.27
C ARG A 118 4.66 21.27 -19.37
N PRO A 119 4.40 22.29 -18.52
CA PRO A 119 5.39 22.78 -17.55
C PRO A 119 5.93 21.70 -16.61
N ILE A 120 5.07 20.79 -16.13
CA ILE A 120 5.46 19.70 -15.23
C ILE A 120 6.39 18.72 -15.95
N LEU A 121 6.09 18.34 -17.20
CA LEU A 121 6.94 17.46 -17.98
C LEU A 121 8.33 18.08 -18.22
N ILE A 122 8.38 19.38 -18.54
CA ILE A 122 9.63 20.11 -18.71
C ILE A 122 10.43 20.13 -17.40
N LEU A 123 9.76 20.38 -16.27
CA LEU A 123 10.39 20.34 -14.93
C LEU A 123 10.98 18.96 -14.62
N PHE A 124 10.36 17.88 -15.13
CA PHE A 124 10.88 16.50 -14.99
C PHE A 124 11.94 16.14 -16.05
N GLY A 125 12.39 17.11 -16.86
CA GLY A 125 13.49 16.93 -17.79
C GLY A 125 13.08 16.49 -19.20
N ALA A 126 11.80 16.68 -19.59
CA ALA A 126 11.38 16.40 -20.95
C ALA A 126 11.99 17.37 -21.96
N SER A 127 12.76 16.84 -22.93
CA SER A 127 13.20 17.59 -24.11
C SER A 127 12.03 17.82 -25.06
N GLU A 128 12.15 18.78 -26.01
CA GLU A 128 11.11 19.03 -27.02
C GLU A 128 10.77 17.75 -27.81
N ASN A 129 11.75 16.92 -28.14
CA ASN A 129 11.52 15.64 -28.82
C ASN A 129 10.75 14.64 -27.94
N ALA A 130 11.02 14.60 -26.64
CA ALA A 130 10.31 13.74 -25.71
C ALA A 130 8.86 14.22 -25.47
N LEU A 131 8.63 15.54 -25.49
CA LEU A 131 7.29 16.14 -25.34
C LEU A 131 6.32 15.71 -26.45
N VAL A 132 6.81 15.45 -27.67
CA VAL A 132 5.98 14.96 -28.78
C VAL A 132 5.22 13.67 -28.40
N TYR A 133 5.83 12.82 -27.59
CA TYR A 133 5.27 11.55 -27.14
C TYR A 133 4.69 11.63 -25.73
N ALA A 134 5.36 12.29 -24.79
CA ALA A 134 4.95 12.36 -23.39
C ALA A 134 3.68 13.20 -23.20
N TYR A 135 3.55 14.32 -23.91
CA TYR A 135 2.42 15.22 -23.74
C TYR A 135 1.08 14.60 -24.18
N PRO A 136 0.95 14.00 -25.39
CA PRO A 136 -0.29 13.30 -25.75
C PRO A 136 -0.63 12.12 -24.83
N TYR A 137 0.39 11.37 -24.38
CA TYR A 137 0.19 10.25 -23.45
C TYR A 137 -0.41 10.73 -22.14
N ILE A 138 0.20 11.73 -21.50
CA ILE A 138 -0.25 12.20 -20.19
C ILE A 138 -1.62 12.89 -20.28
N MET A 139 -1.91 13.62 -21.37
CA MET A 139 -3.21 14.24 -21.57
C MET A 139 -4.35 13.21 -21.62
N ILE A 140 -4.13 12.09 -22.30
CA ILE A 140 -5.09 10.98 -22.32
C ILE A 140 -5.16 10.31 -20.94
N TYR A 141 -4.00 10.04 -20.32
CA TYR A 141 -3.93 9.39 -19.01
C TYR A 141 -4.67 10.20 -17.93
N LEU A 142 -4.60 11.54 -17.99
CA LEU A 142 -5.28 12.43 -17.03
C LEU A 142 -6.81 12.27 -17.05
N ILE A 143 -7.42 11.89 -18.19
CA ILE A 143 -8.85 11.54 -18.25
C ILE A 143 -9.14 10.34 -17.35
N GLY A 144 -8.18 9.40 -17.29
CA GLY A 144 -8.24 8.23 -16.41
C GLY A 144 -7.99 8.50 -14.93
N THR A 145 -7.63 9.73 -14.54
CA THR A 145 -7.32 10.04 -13.11
C THR A 145 -8.51 9.73 -12.21
N PHE A 146 -9.71 10.10 -12.58
CA PHE A 146 -10.91 9.84 -11.79
C PHE A 146 -11.17 8.33 -11.60
N PRO A 147 -11.32 7.52 -12.66
CA PRO A 147 -11.52 6.08 -12.50
C PRO A 147 -10.33 5.39 -11.81
N SER A 148 -9.10 5.79 -12.08
CA SER A 148 -7.91 5.25 -11.42
C SER A 148 -7.94 5.47 -9.90
N MET A 149 -8.23 6.70 -9.46
CA MET A 149 -8.33 7.02 -8.05
C MET A 149 -9.48 6.29 -7.36
N ILE A 150 -10.61 6.13 -8.02
CA ILE A 150 -11.76 5.37 -7.47
C ILE A 150 -11.42 3.88 -7.37
N ALA A 151 -10.85 3.28 -8.42
CA ALA A 151 -10.47 1.86 -8.40
C ALA A 151 -9.48 1.54 -7.27
N THR A 152 -8.44 2.36 -7.14
CA THR A 152 -7.39 2.15 -6.15
C THR A 152 -7.83 2.56 -4.74
N GLY A 153 -8.46 3.72 -4.60
CA GLY A 153 -8.79 4.30 -3.30
C GLY A 153 -10.01 3.66 -2.62
N MET A 154 -10.96 3.08 -3.39
CA MET A 154 -12.13 2.40 -2.81
C MET A 154 -11.93 0.89 -2.62
N ASN A 155 -10.92 0.28 -3.24
CA ASN A 155 -10.61 -1.13 -3.06
C ASN A 155 -10.33 -1.52 -1.59
N PRO A 156 -9.59 -0.73 -0.76
CA PRO A 156 -9.39 -1.01 0.65
C PRO A 156 -10.70 -1.15 1.44
N PHE A 157 -11.78 -0.46 1.05
CA PHE A 157 -13.09 -0.59 1.70
C PHE A 157 -13.81 -1.89 1.33
N ILE A 158 -13.56 -2.47 0.15
CA ILE A 158 -14.03 -3.81 -0.22
C ILE A 158 -13.36 -4.84 0.70
N ASN A 159 -12.03 -4.73 0.87
CA ASN A 159 -11.25 -5.60 1.76
C ASN A 159 -11.67 -5.43 3.23
N ALA A 160 -11.92 -4.20 3.68
CA ALA A 160 -12.38 -3.87 5.01
C ALA A 160 -13.79 -4.40 5.33
N GLN A 161 -14.62 -4.65 4.30
CA GLN A 161 -15.91 -5.35 4.46
C GLN A 161 -15.77 -6.88 4.48
N GLY A 162 -14.56 -7.42 4.27
CA GLY A 162 -14.27 -8.85 4.26
C GLY A 162 -14.38 -9.51 2.87
N TYR A 163 -14.42 -8.73 1.79
CA TYR A 163 -14.54 -9.24 0.42
C TYR A 163 -13.20 -9.18 -0.35
N ALA A 164 -12.11 -9.63 0.26
CA ALA A 164 -10.77 -9.53 -0.32
C ALA A 164 -10.65 -10.15 -1.73
N THR A 165 -11.30 -11.30 -1.97
CA THR A 165 -11.36 -11.90 -3.31
C THR A 165 -12.04 -10.98 -4.34
N THR A 166 -13.06 -10.23 -3.91
CA THR A 166 -13.71 -9.25 -4.79
C THR A 166 -12.79 -8.06 -5.09
N GLY A 167 -12.04 -7.60 -4.08
CA GLY A 167 -11.01 -6.60 -4.27
C GLY A 167 -9.94 -7.05 -5.27
N MET A 168 -9.49 -8.30 -5.19
CA MET A 168 -8.60 -8.91 -6.17
C MET A 168 -9.23 -8.92 -7.59
N ILE A 169 -10.47 -9.35 -7.72
CA ILE A 169 -11.15 -9.43 -9.03
C ILE A 169 -11.18 -8.06 -9.72
N SER A 170 -11.36 -6.96 -9.00
CA SER A 170 -11.35 -5.63 -9.60
C SER A 170 -10.00 -5.29 -10.25
N VAL A 171 -8.89 -5.70 -9.61
CA VAL A 171 -7.54 -5.53 -10.16
C VAL A 171 -7.31 -6.46 -11.35
N VAL A 172 -7.77 -7.71 -11.27
CA VAL A 172 -7.67 -8.70 -12.36
C VAL A 172 -8.41 -8.21 -13.61
N ILE A 173 -9.62 -7.66 -13.45
CA ILE A 173 -10.38 -7.08 -14.58
C ILE A 173 -9.58 -5.98 -15.26
N GLY A 174 -9.01 -5.04 -14.49
CA GLY A 174 -8.17 -3.97 -15.04
C GLY A 174 -6.94 -4.51 -15.75
N ALA A 175 -6.21 -5.45 -15.12
CA ALA A 175 -4.99 -6.04 -15.68
C ALA A 175 -5.25 -6.82 -16.98
N ILE A 176 -6.26 -7.67 -17.02
CA ILE A 176 -6.62 -8.43 -18.23
C ILE A 176 -7.10 -7.49 -19.33
N ALA A 177 -7.94 -6.51 -18.99
CA ALA A 177 -8.39 -5.53 -19.96
C ALA A 177 -7.22 -4.76 -20.59
N ASN A 178 -6.25 -4.33 -19.80
CA ASN A 178 -5.07 -3.63 -20.29
C ASN A 178 -4.24 -4.52 -21.24
N ILE A 179 -3.90 -5.74 -20.81
CA ILE A 179 -3.12 -6.70 -21.62
C ILE A 179 -3.79 -6.98 -22.98
N VAL A 180 -5.13 -7.01 -23.03
CA VAL A 180 -5.88 -7.27 -24.27
C VAL A 180 -6.03 -6.00 -25.12
N LEU A 181 -6.27 -4.85 -24.48
CA LEU A 181 -6.51 -3.60 -25.18
C LEU A 181 -5.23 -2.94 -25.69
N ASP A 182 -4.08 -3.14 -25.04
CA ASP A 182 -2.81 -2.59 -25.49
C ASP A 182 -2.47 -3.01 -26.95
N PRO A 183 -2.36 -4.31 -27.30
CA PRO A 183 -2.05 -4.68 -28.68
C PRO A 183 -3.13 -4.23 -29.68
N LEU A 184 -4.40 -4.16 -29.27
CA LEU A 184 -5.49 -3.70 -30.11
C LEU A 184 -5.30 -2.21 -30.47
N PHE A 185 -5.09 -1.34 -29.46
CA PHE A 185 -4.96 0.10 -29.69
C PHE A 185 -3.59 0.50 -30.22
N ILE A 186 -2.52 -0.14 -29.77
CA ILE A 186 -1.15 0.18 -30.16
C ILE A 186 -0.88 -0.24 -31.61
N PHE A 187 -1.16 -1.51 -31.94
CA PHE A 187 -0.74 -2.11 -33.20
C PHE A 187 -1.86 -2.28 -34.22
N MET A 188 -3.06 -2.78 -33.81
CA MET A 188 -4.14 -3.02 -34.78
C MET A 188 -4.81 -1.73 -35.24
N LEU A 189 -5.00 -0.75 -34.33
CA LEU A 189 -5.54 0.58 -34.65
C LEU A 189 -4.45 1.62 -34.97
N ASP A 190 -3.18 1.23 -34.93
CA ASP A 190 -2.00 2.05 -35.24
C ASP A 190 -1.96 3.39 -34.48
N LEU A 191 -2.47 3.41 -33.26
CA LEU A 191 -2.47 4.62 -32.42
C LEU A 191 -1.15 4.82 -31.64
N GLY A 192 -0.23 3.85 -31.70
CA GLY A 192 1.07 3.91 -31.04
C GLY A 192 0.96 4.22 -29.54
N ILE A 193 1.74 5.20 -29.05
CA ILE A 193 1.78 5.57 -27.62
C ILE A 193 0.43 6.12 -27.11
N ARG A 194 -0.36 6.76 -27.96
CA ARG A 194 -1.72 7.21 -27.60
C ARG A 194 -2.64 6.01 -27.36
N GLY A 195 -2.44 4.94 -28.12
CA GLY A 195 -3.16 3.68 -27.96
C GLY A 195 -2.93 3.06 -26.58
N ALA A 196 -1.67 3.02 -26.10
CA ALA A 196 -1.33 2.57 -24.76
C ALA A 196 -2.04 3.37 -23.67
N ALA A 197 -2.05 4.72 -23.79
CA ALA A 197 -2.76 5.57 -22.83
C ALA A 197 -4.29 5.30 -22.83
N ILE A 198 -4.90 5.15 -24.00
CA ILE A 198 -6.34 4.83 -24.12
C ILE A 198 -6.66 3.47 -23.49
N ALA A 199 -5.87 2.44 -23.78
CA ALA A 199 -6.03 1.11 -23.21
C ALA A 199 -5.97 1.14 -21.69
N THR A 200 -4.98 1.86 -21.14
CA THR A 200 -4.84 2.06 -19.67
C THR A 200 -6.06 2.74 -19.08
N VAL A 201 -6.55 3.84 -19.68
CA VAL A 201 -7.72 4.57 -19.18
C VAL A 201 -8.98 3.70 -19.22
N LEU A 202 -9.22 2.97 -20.31
CA LEU A 202 -10.37 2.06 -20.42
C LEU A 202 -10.30 0.94 -19.38
N SER A 203 -9.13 0.37 -19.16
CA SER A 203 -8.90 -0.66 -18.14
C SER A 203 -9.18 -0.15 -16.72
N GLN A 204 -8.76 1.09 -16.43
CA GLN A 204 -9.08 1.77 -15.16
C GLN A 204 -10.59 2.04 -15.03
N CYS A 205 -11.28 2.42 -16.12
CA CYS A 205 -12.72 2.59 -16.12
C CYS A 205 -13.47 1.28 -15.82
N LEU A 206 -13.03 0.16 -16.41
CA LEU A 206 -13.62 -1.15 -16.14
C LEU A 206 -13.42 -1.58 -14.68
N SER A 207 -12.20 -1.41 -14.15
CA SER A 207 -11.90 -1.69 -12.74
C SER A 207 -12.73 -0.82 -11.80
N ALA A 208 -12.78 0.49 -12.04
CA ALA A 208 -13.58 1.44 -11.25
C ALA A 208 -15.08 1.14 -11.32
N GLY A 209 -15.57 0.84 -12.52
CA GLY A 209 -16.98 0.45 -12.74
C GLY A 209 -17.36 -0.79 -11.92
N PHE A 210 -16.48 -1.79 -11.89
CA PHE A 210 -16.69 -2.99 -11.08
C PHE A 210 -16.67 -2.66 -9.57
N VAL A 211 -15.70 -1.86 -9.10
CA VAL A 211 -15.61 -1.41 -7.70
C VAL A 211 -16.88 -0.67 -7.29
N LEU A 212 -17.31 0.30 -8.08
CA LEU A 212 -18.52 1.08 -7.80
C LEU A 212 -19.79 0.22 -7.86
N TYR A 213 -19.92 -0.65 -8.86
CA TYR A 213 -21.02 -1.60 -8.95
C TYR A 213 -21.12 -2.46 -7.70
N PHE A 214 -19.98 -3.04 -7.28
CA PHE A 214 -19.95 -3.88 -6.08
C PHE A 214 -20.32 -3.09 -4.82
N LEU A 215 -19.66 -1.95 -4.58
CA LEU A 215 -19.89 -1.14 -3.38
C LEU A 215 -21.28 -0.49 -3.34
N SER A 216 -21.92 -0.21 -4.50
CA SER A 216 -23.26 0.39 -4.52
C SER A 216 -24.38 -0.64 -4.44
N LYS A 217 -24.19 -1.86 -5.00
CA LYS A 217 -25.28 -2.84 -5.16
C LYS A 217 -25.12 -4.09 -4.29
N LYS A 218 -23.89 -4.62 -4.13
CA LYS A 218 -23.64 -5.95 -3.55
C LYS A 218 -23.05 -5.91 -2.14
N ALA A 219 -22.31 -4.86 -1.79
CA ALA A 219 -21.67 -4.71 -0.49
C ALA A 219 -22.71 -4.50 0.63
N GLU A 220 -22.33 -4.88 1.86
CA GLU A 220 -23.16 -4.64 3.06
C GLU A 220 -23.26 -3.13 3.34
N TYR A 221 -22.14 -2.43 3.29
CA TYR A 221 -22.10 -0.98 3.40
C TYR A 221 -22.01 -0.41 1.98
N LYS A 222 -23.09 0.28 1.60
CA LYS A 222 -23.21 0.83 0.24
C LYS A 222 -22.58 2.19 0.14
N VAL A 223 -21.77 2.40 -0.92
CA VAL A 223 -21.25 3.72 -1.26
C VAL A 223 -22.34 4.57 -1.88
N ARG A 224 -22.39 5.83 -1.45
CA ARG A 224 -23.27 6.86 -2.01
C ARG A 224 -22.62 8.24 -1.88
N LEU A 225 -23.13 9.17 -2.65
CA LEU A 225 -22.76 10.58 -2.47
C LEU A 225 -23.29 11.10 -1.12
N LEU A 226 -22.51 11.99 -0.51
CA LEU A 226 -22.93 12.68 0.71
C LEU A 226 -24.06 13.66 0.41
N TYR A 227 -25.04 13.73 1.32
CA TYR A 227 -26.05 14.79 1.30
C TYR A 227 -25.43 16.14 1.73
N LYS A 228 -26.07 17.25 1.36
CA LYS A 228 -25.59 18.61 1.65
C LYS A 228 -25.31 18.84 3.14
N GLU A 229 -26.15 18.29 4.01
CA GLU A 229 -26.00 18.37 5.46
C GLU A 229 -24.81 17.55 5.96
N GLU A 230 -24.59 16.36 5.36
CA GLU A 230 -23.46 15.48 5.70
C GLU A 230 -22.13 16.10 5.29
N ILE A 231 -22.08 16.81 4.14
CA ILE A 231 -20.88 17.55 3.70
C ILE A 231 -20.47 18.60 4.73
N ARG A 232 -21.43 19.28 5.36
CA ARG A 232 -21.15 20.27 6.42
C ARG A 232 -20.59 19.65 7.70
N THR A 233 -20.93 18.40 8.00
CA THR A 233 -20.54 17.71 9.22
C THR A 233 -19.37 16.74 9.05
N CYS A 234 -19.02 16.35 7.81
CA CYS A 234 -17.96 15.38 7.53
C CYS A 234 -16.53 15.90 7.81
N GLY A 235 -16.33 17.18 8.09
CA GLY A 235 -15.01 17.80 8.26
C GLY A 235 -14.13 17.11 9.32
N LYS A 236 -14.71 16.62 10.42
CA LYS A 236 -13.98 15.87 11.45
C LYS A 236 -13.50 14.51 10.93
N ASP A 237 -14.34 13.80 10.19
CA ASP A 237 -14.01 12.51 9.61
C ASP A 237 -13.00 12.69 8.47
N ALA A 238 -13.15 13.70 7.61
CA ALA A 238 -12.19 14.09 6.60
C ALA A 238 -10.80 14.35 7.18
N LYS A 239 -10.72 15.15 8.26
CA LYS A 239 -9.45 15.41 8.98
C LYS A 239 -8.84 14.12 9.54
N ASN A 240 -9.66 13.21 10.05
CA ASN A 240 -9.18 11.93 10.58
C ASN A 240 -8.63 11.03 9.47
N ILE A 241 -9.33 10.94 8.34
CA ILE A 241 -8.92 10.15 7.16
C ILE A 241 -7.60 10.68 6.62
N VAL A 242 -7.51 11.99 6.34
CA VAL A 242 -6.27 12.60 5.85
C VAL A 242 -5.12 12.39 6.83
N SER A 243 -5.34 12.66 8.11
CA SER A 243 -4.29 12.53 9.13
C SER A 243 -3.75 11.09 9.24
N LEU A 244 -4.59 10.05 9.12
CA LEU A 244 -4.13 8.67 9.13
C LEU A 244 -3.48 8.28 7.80
N GLY A 245 -4.06 8.70 6.69
CA GLY A 245 -3.56 8.41 5.35
C GLY A 245 -2.25 9.12 5.00
N THR A 246 -1.94 10.25 5.67
CA THR A 246 -0.68 10.98 5.50
C THR A 246 0.54 10.07 5.72
N ALA A 247 0.46 9.07 6.61
CA ALA A 247 1.56 8.13 6.81
C ALA A 247 1.91 7.33 5.53
N GLY A 248 0.90 6.82 4.82
CA GLY A 248 1.10 6.11 3.55
C GLY A 248 1.48 7.04 2.40
N PHE A 249 0.86 8.22 2.34
CA PHE A 249 1.17 9.26 1.37
C PHE A 249 2.63 9.70 1.45
N VAL A 250 3.11 10.05 2.64
CA VAL A 250 4.50 10.43 2.90
C VAL A 250 5.45 9.29 2.57
N MET A 251 5.12 8.06 2.96
CA MET A 251 5.94 6.90 2.64
C MET A 251 6.14 6.72 1.13
N GLN A 252 5.11 6.93 0.32
CA GLN A 252 5.19 6.80 -1.13
C GLN A 252 6.03 7.91 -1.76
N LEU A 253 5.84 9.16 -1.35
CA LEU A 253 6.64 10.29 -1.84
C LEU A 253 8.11 10.17 -1.43
N THR A 254 8.37 9.74 -0.19
CA THR A 254 9.74 9.59 0.31
C THR A 254 10.50 8.44 -0.37
N ASN A 255 9.82 7.38 -0.82
CA ASN A 255 10.45 6.35 -1.64
C ASN A 255 10.99 6.93 -2.96
N SER A 256 10.22 7.80 -3.62
CA SER A 256 10.68 8.49 -4.85
C SER A 256 11.87 9.42 -4.55
N LEU A 257 11.82 10.17 -3.45
CA LEU A 257 12.93 11.04 -3.02
C LEU A 257 14.22 10.24 -2.77
N VAL A 258 14.13 9.12 -2.03
CA VAL A 258 15.27 8.22 -1.79
C VAL A 258 15.84 7.70 -3.10
N SER A 259 14.99 7.29 -4.04
CA SER A 259 15.44 6.79 -5.35
C SER A 259 16.23 7.85 -6.12
N ILE A 260 15.77 9.10 -6.11
CA ILE A 260 16.47 10.24 -6.75
C ILE A 260 17.82 10.46 -6.07
N CYS A 261 17.87 10.51 -4.73
CA CYS A 261 19.11 10.71 -3.99
C CYS A 261 20.12 9.56 -4.26
N CYS A 262 19.67 8.31 -4.22
CA CYS A 262 20.53 7.17 -4.51
C CYS A 262 21.10 7.23 -5.93
N ASN A 263 20.26 7.50 -6.94
CA ASN A 263 20.71 7.56 -8.33
C ASN A 263 21.71 8.69 -8.55
N ASN A 264 21.50 9.88 -7.96
CA ASN A 264 22.43 10.99 -8.07
C ASN A 264 23.79 10.67 -7.46
N VAL A 265 23.81 10.08 -6.26
CA VAL A 265 25.07 9.72 -5.59
C VAL A 265 25.77 8.57 -6.32
N LEU A 266 25.04 7.56 -6.78
CA LEU A 266 25.61 6.44 -7.54
C LEU A 266 26.19 6.87 -8.88
N SER A 267 25.50 7.75 -9.60
CA SER A 267 26.02 8.34 -10.85
C SER A 267 27.32 9.09 -10.61
N ALA A 268 27.43 9.83 -9.51
CA ALA A 268 28.63 10.59 -9.15
C ALA A 268 29.79 9.71 -8.65
N THR A 269 29.52 8.58 -7.96
CA THR A 269 30.53 7.75 -7.31
C THR A 269 30.93 6.49 -8.08
N GLY A 270 30.05 5.98 -8.94
CA GLY A 270 30.25 4.71 -9.65
C GLY A 270 29.79 4.73 -11.12
N GLY A 271 29.27 5.89 -11.59
CA GLY A 271 28.81 6.05 -12.96
C GLY A 271 27.52 5.27 -13.27
N ASP A 272 27.18 5.20 -14.56
CA ASP A 272 25.91 4.62 -15.05
C ASP A 272 25.77 3.12 -14.75
N VAL A 273 26.89 2.42 -14.61
CA VAL A 273 26.90 0.99 -14.24
C VAL A 273 26.23 0.78 -12.89
N TYR A 274 26.59 1.58 -11.87
CA TYR A 274 26.03 1.44 -10.52
C TYR A 274 24.58 1.95 -10.42
N VAL A 275 24.16 2.89 -11.27
CA VAL A 275 22.75 3.27 -11.43
C VAL A 275 21.95 2.08 -11.99
N SER A 276 22.52 1.35 -12.96
CA SER A 276 21.93 0.12 -13.53
C SER A 276 21.85 -0.99 -12.48
N VAL A 277 22.89 -1.18 -11.67
CA VAL A 277 22.91 -2.11 -10.52
C VAL A 277 21.78 -1.78 -9.55
N MET A 278 21.60 -0.50 -9.18
CA MET A 278 20.53 -0.08 -8.26
C MET A 278 19.13 -0.30 -8.86
N THR A 279 18.98 -0.16 -10.16
CA THR A 279 17.72 -0.43 -10.86
C THR A 279 17.32 -1.91 -10.74
N ILE A 280 18.28 -2.83 -10.94
CA ILE A 280 18.05 -4.26 -10.75
C ILE A 280 17.71 -4.57 -9.30
N ILE A 281 18.51 -4.05 -8.34
CA ILE A 281 18.27 -4.25 -6.91
C ILE A 281 16.88 -3.73 -6.50
N SER A 282 16.46 -2.56 -7.02
CA SER A 282 15.14 -1.99 -6.75
C SER A 282 14.01 -2.86 -7.30
N SER A 283 14.21 -3.46 -8.46
CA SER A 283 13.24 -4.38 -9.07
C SER A 283 13.10 -5.68 -8.27
N VAL A 284 14.22 -6.27 -7.85
CA VAL A 284 14.25 -7.43 -6.94
C VAL A 284 13.59 -7.08 -5.61
N ARG A 285 13.90 -5.90 -5.07
CA ARG A 285 13.30 -5.40 -3.83
C ARG A 285 11.78 -5.33 -3.94
N GLN A 286 11.25 -4.71 -4.98
CA GLN A 286 9.80 -4.59 -5.18
C GLN A 286 9.12 -5.97 -5.23
N MET A 287 9.72 -6.93 -5.94
CA MET A 287 9.21 -8.30 -6.03
C MET A 287 9.16 -8.99 -4.66
N ILE A 288 10.22 -8.82 -3.85
CA ILE A 288 10.36 -9.50 -2.55
C ILE A 288 9.57 -8.79 -1.43
N GLU A 289 9.43 -7.46 -1.48
CA GLU A 289 8.64 -6.71 -0.49
C GLU A 289 7.13 -6.91 -0.65
N THR A 290 6.66 -7.17 -1.87
CA THR A 290 5.23 -7.26 -2.19
C THR A 290 4.47 -8.27 -1.31
N PRO A 291 4.94 -9.49 -1.03
CA PRO A 291 4.24 -10.40 -0.13
C PRO A 291 4.19 -9.94 1.33
N ILE A 292 5.26 -9.33 1.84
CA ILE A 292 5.28 -8.78 3.20
C ILE A 292 4.23 -7.67 3.34
N TRP A 293 4.18 -6.78 2.33
CA TRP A 293 3.19 -5.72 2.26
C TRP A 293 1.76 -6.28 2.19
N SER A 294 1.54 -7.33 1.38
CA SER A 294 0.23 -7.97 1.24
C SER A 294 -0.24 -8.66 2.52
N ILE A 295 0.67 -9.31 3.25
CA ILE A 295 0.38 -9.90 4.57
C ILE A 295 -0.01 -8.78 5.55
N SER A 296 0.74 -7.69 5.57
CA SER A 296 0.53 -6.57 6.49
C SER A 296 -0.79 -5.84 6.22
N GLU A 297 -1.04 -5.45 4.97
CA GLU A 297 -2.27 -4.75 4.58
C GLU A 297 -3.51 -5.67 4.65
N GLY A 298 -3.36 -6.97 4.35
CA GLY A 298 -4.43 -7.96 4.53
C GLY A 298 -4.81 -8.20 5.99
N SER A 299 -3.85 -8.05 6.91
CA SER A 299 -4.09 -8.15 8.35
C SER A 299 -4.76 -6.90 8.93
N SER A 300 -4.56 -5.73 8.33
CA SER A 300 -5.05 -4.45 8.84
C SER A 300 -6.56 -4.42 9.11
N PRO A 301 -7.45 -4.87 8.20
CA PRO A 301 -8.88 -4.91 8.48
C PRO A 301 -9.27 -5.82 9.65
N VAL A 302 -8.57 -6.97 9.80
CA VAL A 302 -8.80 -7.92 10.90
C VAL A 302 -8.42 -7.29 12.25
N ILE A 303 -7.26 -6.64 12.31
CA ILE A 303 -6.77 -5.93 13.49
C ILE A 303 -7.71 -4.78 13.86
N SER A 304 -8.01 -3.90 12.89
CA SER A 304 -8.86 -2.72 13.10
C SER A 304 -10.27 -3.09 13.55
N TYR A 305 -10.87 -4.13 12.96
CA TYR A 305 -12.19 -4.62 13.34
C TYR A 305 -12.21 -5.10 14.79
N ASN A 306 -11.28 -5.99 15.17
CA ASN A 306 -11.22 -6.56 16.50
C ASN A 306 -10.85 -5.50 17.56
N TYR A 307 -10.05 -4.49 17.20
CA TYR A 307 -9.80 -3.34 18.06
C TYR A 307 -11.08 -2.53 18.30
N GLY A 308 -11.86 -2.25 17.26
CA GLY A 308 -13.16 -1.60 17.38
C GLY A 308 -14.15 -2.39 18.23
N ALA A 309 -14.16 -3.72 18.07
CA ALA A 309 -14.98 -4.64 18.85
C ALA A 309 -14.52 -4.84 20.30
N LYS A 310 -13.47 -4.14 20.75
CA LYS A 310 -12.87 -4.24 22.10
C LYS A 310 -12.43 -5.68 22.44
N ARG A 311 -11.79 -6.39 21.48
CA ARG A 311 -11.31 -7.76 21.63
C ARG A 311 -9.77 -7.79 21.61
N PRO A 312 -9.08 -7.31 22.67
CA PRO A 312 -7.63 -7.15 22.66
C PRO A 312 -6.87 -8.47 22.46
N LYS A 313 -7.38 -9.60 22.95
CA LYS A 313 -6.77 -10.92 22.72
C LYS A 313 -6.72 -11.25 21.23
N LYS A 314 -7.80 -11.01 20.47
CA LYS A 314 -7.83 -11.24 19.01
C LYS A 314 -6.94 -10.26 18.24
N VAL A 315 -6.78 -9.02 18.73
CA VAL A 315 -5.83 -8.06 18.17
C VAL A 315 -4.39 -8.55 18.30
N ILE A 316 -4.01 -9.02 19.50
CA ILE A 316 -2.66 -9.57 19.76
C ILE A 316 -2.43 -10.83 18.92
N GLU A 317 -3.40 -11.75 18.85
CA GLU A 317 -3.34 -12.96 18.01
C GLU A 317 -3.15 -12.60 16.54
N ALA A 318 -3.88 -11.59 16.03
CA ALA A 318 -3.75 -11.13 14.65
C ALA A 318 -2.36 -10.52 14.39
N TRP A 319 -1.83 -9.73 15.31
CA TRP A 319 -0.48 -9.17 15.22
C TRP A 319 0.60 -10.27 15.24
N ILE A 320 0.50 -11.24 16.14
CA ILE A 320 1.45 -12.38 16.20
C ILE A 320 1.38 -13.17 14.89
N THR A 321 0.18 -13.53 14.42
CA THR A 321 -0.01 -14.28 13.18
C THR A 321 0.59 -13.53 11.98
N MET A 322 0.31 -12.23 11.84
CA MET A 322 0.89 -11.37 10.82
C MET A 322 2.42 -11.38 10.88
N SER A 323 2.99 -11.22 12.09
CA SER A 323 4.44 -11.16 12.30
C SER A 323 5.11 -12.51 12.00
N VAL A 324 4.51 -13.61 12.40
CA VAL A 324 5.04 -14.98 12.13
C VAL A 324 5.01 -15.28 10.62
N LEU A 325 3.89 -14.99 9.94
CA LEU A 325 3.79 -15.19 8.48
C LEU A 325 4.80 -14.32 7.73
N ALA A 326 4.94 -13.06 8.11
CA ALA A 326 5.93 -12.17 7.52
C ALA A 326 7.37 -12.63 7.80
N LEU A 327 7.66 -13.16 9.01
CA LEU A 327 8.97 -13.70 9.37
C LEU A 327 9.32 -14.95 8.55
N ILE A 328 8.42 -15.91 8.46
CA ILE A 328 8.63 -17.13 7.67
C ILE A 328 8.94 -16.77 6.22
N TYR A 329 8.11 -15.91 5.61
CA TYR A 329 8.35 -15.45 4.26
C TYR A 329 9.68 -14.70 4.13
N SER A 330 9.99 -13.77 5.06
CA SER A 330 11.24 -12.99 5.02
C SER A 330 12.48 -13.87 5.12
N LEU A 331 12.44 -14.92 5.93
CA LEU A 331 13.54 -15.89 6.05
C LEU A 331 13.75 -16.65 4.73
N ILE A 332 12.66 -17.11 4.08
CA ILE A 332 12.73 -17.78 2.79
C ILE A 332 13.30 -16.83 1.73
N ALA A 333 12.74 -15.64 1.61
CA ALA A 333 13.18 -14.65 0.63
C ALA A 333 14.64 -14.24 0.84
N TRP A 334 15.04 -14.01 2.08
CA TRP A 334 16.43 -13.67 2.43
C TRP A 334 17.39 -14.81 2.11
N SER A 335 17.00 -16.06 2.36
CA SER A 335 17.77 -17.24 1.96
C SER A 335 17.98 -17.29 0.45
N VAL A 336 16.94 -17.02 -0.34
CA VAL A 336 17.06 -16.97 -1.82
C VAL A 336 18.02 -15.86 -2.25
N ILE A 337 17.98 -14.69 -1.63
CA ILE A 337 18.91 -13.58 -1.92
C ILE A 337 20.37 -13.98 -1.64
N LEU A 338 20.61 -14.67 -0.53
CA LEU A 338 21.98 -15.03 -0.10
C LEU A 338 22.55 -16.17 -0.94
N PHE A 339 21.76 -17.23 -1.21
CA PHE A 339 22.22 -18.45 -1.83
C PHE A 339 22.03 -18.49 -3.36
N ALA A 340 21.04 -17.77 -3.88
CA ALA A 340 20.72 -17.75 -5.30
C ALA A 340 20.64 -16.33 -5.91
N PRO A 341 21.57 -15.38 -5.60
CA PRO A 341 21.48 -14.01 -6.10
C PRO A 341 21.50 -13.93 -7.63
N LYS A 342 22.31 -14.79 -8.28
CA LYS A 342 22.42 -14.83 -9.75
C LYS A 342 21.09 -15.18 -10.43
N PHE A 343 20.27 -16.03 -9.81
CA PHE A 343 18.94 -16.37 -10.32
C PHE A 343 18.02 -15.14 -10.30
N LEU A 344 17.97 -14.40 -9.19
CA LEU A 344 17.15 -13.19 -9.07
C LEU A 344 17.58 -12.10 -10.04
N ILE A 345 18.90 -11.88 -10.20
CA ILE A 345 19.44 -10.90 -11.14
C ILE A 345 19.12 -11.31 -12.56
N GLY A 346 19.25 -12.60 -12.89
CA GLY A 346 19.00 -13.16 -14.22
C GLY A 346 17.55 -13.00 -14.71
N ILE A 347 16.59 -12.76 -13.81
CA ILE A 347 15.20 -12.40 -14.18
C ILE A 347 15.16 -11.02 -14.88
N PHE A 348 16.05 -10.10 -14.51
CA PHE A 348 16.03 -8.72 -14.96
C PHE A 348 17.13 -8.37 -15.97
N SER A 349 18.27 -9.07 -15.95
CA SER A 349 19.40 -8.82 -16.84
C SER A 349 20.14 -10.10 -17.21
N SER A 350 20.47 -10.24 -18.50
CA SER A 350 21.33 -11.32 -19.01
C SER A 350 22.80 -10.91 -19.13
N ASP A 351 23.14 -9.67 -18.79
CA ASP A 351 24.50 -9.14 -18.89
C ASP A 351 25.39 -9.69 -17.78
N LYS A 352 26.39 -10.50 -18.18
CA LYS A 352 27.33 -11.12 -17.25
C LYS A 352 28.27 -10.10 -16.58
N SER A 353 28.59 -9.01 -17.25
CA SER A 353 29.47 -7.96 -16.68
C SER A 353 28.77 -7.25 -15.54
N LEU A 354 27.50 -6.86 -15.75
CA LEU A 354 26.67 -6.21 -14.73
C LEU A 354 26.40 -7.12 -13.53
N MET A 355 26.34 -8.44 -13.76
CA MET A 355 26.12 -9.43 -12.69
C MET A 355 27.26 -9.46 -11.67
N ILE A 356 28.51 -9.19 -12.10
CA ILE A 356 29.69 -9.18 -11.23
C ILE A 356 29.54 -8.10 -10.14
N ASP A 357 29.10 -6.91 -10.51
CA ASP A 357 28.92 -5.79 -9.60
C ASP A 357 27.60 -5.89 -8.82
N THR A 358 26.56 -6.45 -9.44
CA THR A 358 25.22 -6.53 -8.81
C THR A 358 25.17 -7.56 -7.68
N VAL A 359 25.87 -8.69 -7.75
CA VAL A 359 25.83 -9.73 -6.71
C VAL A 359 26.32 -9.22 -5.36
N PRO A 360 27.52 -8.61 -5.23
CA PRO A 360 27.98 -8.08 -3.95
C PRO A 360 27.12 -6.92 -3.45
N ALA A 361 26.71 -6.00 -4.34
CA ALA A 361 25.84 -4.89 -4.01
C ALA A 361 24.49 -5.34 -3.47
N MET A 362 23.89 -6.38 -4.09
CA MET A 362 22.63 -6.96 -3.65
C MET A 362 22.74 -7.63 -2.29
N LYS A 363 23.80 -8.40 -2.04
CA LYS A 363 24.06 -9.01 -0.72
C LYS A 363 24.23 -7.95 0.37
N LEU A 364 24.92 -6.86 0.06
CA LEU A 364 25.10 -5.73 0.98
C LEU A 364 23.75 -5.04 1.25
N TYR A 365 22.99 -4.70 0.21
CA TYR A 365 21.71 -4.01 0.30
C TYR A 365 20.67 -4.78 1.13
N PHE A 366 20.64 -6.10 0.99
CA PHE A 366 19.69 -6.99 1.70
C PHE A 366 20.28 -7.61 2.97
N SER A 367 21.46 -7.20 3.43
CA SER A 367 22.12 -7.80 4.62
C SER A 367 21.26 -7.77 5.87
N ALA A 368 20.45 -6.73 6.07
CA ALA A 368 19.52 -6.59 7.19
C ALA A 368 18.03 -6.65 6.76
N PHE A 369 17.71 -7.42 5.73
CA PHE A 369 16.37 -7.50 5.16
C PHE A 369 15.32 -7.95 6.20
N ILE A 370 15.66 -8.87 7.09
CA ILE A 370 14.76 -9.37 8.14
C ILE A 370 14.22 -8.23 9.02
N PHE A 371 15.03 -7.21 9.33
CA PHE A 371 14.59 -6.09 10.17
C PHE A 371 13.49 -5.24 9.53
N MET A 372 13.31 -5.34 8.21
CA MET A 372 12.25 -4.65 7.50
C MET A 372 10.85 -5.13 7.91
N LEU A 373 10.70 -6.40 8.29
CA LEU A 373 9.43 -6.92 8.79
C LEU A 373 8.96 -6.16 10.05
N PHE A 374 9.88 -5.72 10.90
CA PHE A 374 9.55 -4.95 12.11
C PHE A 374 8.93 -3.59 11.78
N GLN A 375 9.42 -2.95 10.72
CA GLN A 375 8.83 -1.72 10.21
C GLN A 375 7.40 -1.97 9.70
N TYR A 376 7.19 -3.00 8.85
CA TYR A 376 5.87 -3.27 8.27
C TYR A 376 4.85 -3.65 9.33
N THR A 377 5.20 -4.58 10.23
CA THR A 377 4.28 -5.04 11.29
C THR A 377 3.98 -3.95 12.31
N GLY A 378 4.98 -3.19 12.75
CA GLY A 378 4.80 -2.07 13.67
C GLY A 378 3.96 -0.95 13.07
N GLN A 379 4.23 -0.58 11.83
CA GLN A 379 3.50 0.49 11.15
C GLN A 379 2.05 0.10 10.84
N THR A 380 1.81 -1.16 10.46
CA THR A 380 0.45 -1.67 10.26
C THR A 380 -0.35 -1.63 11.57
N MET A 381 0.27 -1.98 12.70
CA MET A 381 -0.37 -1.83 14.01
C MET A 381 -0.73 -0.36 14.31
N PHE A 382 0.18 0.58 14.11
CA PHE A 382 -0.12 2.01 14.30
C PHE A 382 -1.27 2.49 13.42
N LYS A 383 -1.29 2.13 12.14
CA LYS A 383 -2.39 2.48 11.21
C LYS A 383 -3.71 1.84 11.64
N SER A 384 -3.69 0.55 11.95
CA SER A 384 -4.90 -0.23 12.28
C SER A 384 -5.53 0.19 13.60
N LEU A 385 -4.75 0.72 14.54
CA LEU A 385 -5.24 1.23 15.84
C LEU A 385 -5.41 2.76 15.85
N ASN A 386 -5.37 3.42 14.69
CA ASN A 386 -5.53 4.87 14.54
C ASN A 386 -4.47 5.70 15.30
N LYS A 387 -3.24 5.18 15.44
CA LYS A 387 -2.10 5.87 16.05
C LYS A 387 -1.38 6.76 15.03
N LYS A 388 -2.04 7.84 14.63
CA LYS A 388 -1.63 8.73 13.52
C LYS A 388 -0.23 9.29 13.66
N LYS A 389 0.10 9.83 14.86
CA LYS A 389 1.39 10.48 15.12
C LYS A 389 2.55 9.50 14.94
N GLN A 390 2.44 8.30 15.51
CA GLN A 390 3.45 7.25 15.39
C GLN A 390 3.56 6.77 13.93
N ALA A 391 2.44 6.54 13.25
CA ALA A 391 2.44 6.10 11.86
C ALA A 391 3.15 7.11 10.94
N ILE A 392 2.89 8.40 11.06
CA ILE A 392 3.54 9.46 10.28
C ILE A 392 5.03 9.57 10.66
N PHE A 393 5.34 9.61 11.96
CA PHE A 393 6.72 9.74 12.44
C PHE A 393 7.63 8.63 11.88
N PHE A 394 7.22 7.36 11.98
CA PHE A 394 8.03 6.25 11.48
C PHE A 394 8.09 6.16 9.96
N SER A 395 7.11 6.71 9.22
CA SER A 395 7.20 6.85 7.77
C SER A 395 8.31 7.83 7.36
N ILE A 396 8.46 8.94 8.08
CA ILE A 396 9.48 9.96 7.82
C ILE A 396 10.85 9.52 8.35
N LEU A 397 10.90 9.00 9.59
CA LEU A 397 12.14 8.63 10.27
C LEU A 397 13.02 7.73 9.41
N ARG A 398 12.46 6.62 8.93
CA ARG A 398 13.25 5.62 8.21
C ARG A 398 13.81 6.17 6.89
N LYS A 399 12.97 6.79 6.09
CA LYS A 399 13.35 7.19 4.72
C LYS A 399 14.03 8.54 4.66
N VAL A 400 13.48 9.55 5.31
CA VAL A 400 14.00 10.94 5.22
C VAL A 400 15.11 11.18 6.23
N ILE A 401 14.93 10.76 7.48
CA ILE A 401 15.88 11.10 8.56
C ILE A 401 17.07 10.13 8.57
N ILE A 402 16.89 8.86 8.17
CA ILE A 402 17.97 7.88 8.18
C ILE A 402 18.52 7.65 6.78
N VAL A 403 17.72 7.15 5.81
CA VAL A 403 18.25 6.73 4.50
C VAL A 403 18.84 7.89 3.73
N VAL A 404 18.16 9.03 3.59
CA VAL A 404 18.67 10.15 2.79
C VAL A 404 20.01 10.66 3.32
N PRO A 405 20.18 11.01 4.61
CA PRO A 405 21.48 11.43 5.11
C PRO A 405 22.57 10.36 4.97
N MET A 406 22.25 9.07 5.26
CA MET A 406 23.22 7.98 5.14
C MET A 406 23.66 7.74 3.69
N THR A 407 22.76 7.97 2.71
CA THR A 407 23.08 7.90 1.28
C THR A 407 24.18 8.89 0.87
N TYR A 408 24.30 10.03 1.56
CA TYR A 408 25.39 11.00 1.35
C TYR A 408 26.57 10.79 2.30
N MET A 409 26.31 10.48 3.59
CA MET A 409 27.38 10.35 4.59
C MET A 409 28.30 9.16 4.30
N PHE A 410 27.77 7.99 3.99
CA PHE A 410 28.59 6.80 3.76
C PHE A 410 29.53 6.95 2.57
N PRO A 411 29.09 7.40 1.38
CA PRO A 411 30.00 7.61 0.25
C PRO A 411 31.04 8.71 0.47
N TYR A 412 30.64 9.88 0.99
CA TYR A 412 31.49 11.07 1.00
C TYR A 412 32.24 11.28 2.30
N VAL A 413 31.63 11.01 3.46
CA VAL A 413 32.27 11.23 4.77
C VAL A 413 33.05 9.98 5.22
N PHE A 414 32.45 8.80 5.05
CA PHE A 414 33.11 7.53 5.41
C PHE A 414 33.90 6.91 4.25
N HIS A 415 33.98 7.58 3.11
CA HIS A 415 34.75 7.16 1.92
C HIS A 415 34.42 5.76 1.39
N MET A 416 33.16 5.32 1.56
CA MET A 416 32.74 3.98 1.12
C MET A 416 32.39 3.91 -0.37
N GLY A 417 32.43 5.05 -1.09
CA GLY A 417 32.04 5.10 -2.51
C GLY A 417 30.64 4.59 -2.75
N SER A 418 30.42 3.93 -3.89
CA SER A 418 29.10 3.40 -4.27
C SER A 418 28.53 2.36 -3.27
N ASN A 419 29.40 1.61 -2.57
CA ASN A 419 28.98 0.65 -1.53
C ASN A 419 28.28 1.34 -0.36
N GLY A 420 28.63 2.60 -0.06
CA GLY A 420 27.97 3.38 0.97
C GLY A 420 26.50 3.64 0.68
N VAL A 421 26.11 3.82 -0.58
CA VAL A 421 24.71 3.99 -0.97
C VAL A 421 23.91 2.71 -0.69
N PHE A 422 24.48 1.54 -1.03
CA PHE A 422 23.82 0.25 -0.76
C PHE A 422 23.74 -0.07 0.75
N MET A 423 24.66 0.45 1.56
CA MET A 423 24.66 0.25 3.02
C MET A 423 23.61 1.12 3.74
N ALA A 424 23.12 2.19 3.15
CA ALA A 424 22.13 3.08 3.76
C ALA A 424 20.81 2.36 4.11
N GLU A 425 20.32 1.46 3.24
CA GLU A 425 19.07 0.72 3.47
C GLU A 425 19.17 -0.29 4.62
N PRO A 426 20.19 -1.20 4.70
CA PRO A 426 20.35 -2.10 5.84
C PRO A 426 20.44 -1.37 7.18
N VAL A 427 21.21 -0.31 7.27
CA VAL A 427 21.32 0.49 8.51
C VAL A 427 19.97 1.08 8.90
N SER A 428 19.23 1.60 7.93
CA SER A 428 17.88 2.11 8.14
C SER A 428 16.90 1.01 8.60
N ASN A 429 17.00 -0.19 8.06
CA ASN A 429 16.14 -1.32 8.45
C ASN A 429 16.42 -1.71 9.91
N VAL A 430 17.69 -1.80 10.32
CA VAL A 430 18.06 -2.12 11.71
C VAL A 430 17.59 -1.02 12.65
N ILE A 431 17.95 0.23 12.41
CA ILE A 431 17.62 1.32 13.34
C ILE A 431 16.13 1.66 13.28
N GLY A 432 15.62 2.01 12.10
CA GLY A 432 14.24 2.47 11.93
C GLY A 432 13.22 1.37 12.15
N GLY A 433 13.48 0.15 11.64
CA GLY A 433 12.61 -1.01 11.80
C GLY A 433 12.52 -1.45 13.26
N SER A 434 13.67 -1.63 13.94
CA SER A 434 13.70 -2.02 15.36
C SER A 434 13.05 -0.96 16.24
N LEU A 435 13.34 0.33 16.02
CA LEU A 435 12.75 1.40 16.80
C LEU A 435 11.22 1.46 16.62
N CYS A 436 10.73 1.32 15.39
CA CYS A 436 9.30 1.25 15.11
C CYS A 436 8.63 0.11 15.89
N PHE A 437 9.23 -1.06 15.88
CA PHE A 437 8.72 -2.25 16.56
C PHE A 437 8.76 -2.10 18.09
N ILE A 438 9.87 -1.62 18.65
CA ILE A 438 10.02 -1.39 20.09
C ILE A 438 8.98 -0.37 20.59
N VAL A 439 8.85 0.77 19.89
CA VAL A 439 7.86 1.78 20.28
C VAL A 439 6.44 1.24 20.15
N MET A 440 6.16 0.41 19.16
CA MET A 440 4.88 -0.28 19.03
C MET A 440 4.62 -1.19 20.24
N LEU A 441 5.61 -2.00 20.65
CA LEU A 441 5.49 -2.85 21.85
C LEU A 441 5.24 -2.04 23.12
N LEU A 442 5.95 -0.93 23.29
CA LEU A 442 5.85 -0.09 24.50
C LEU A 442 4.56 0.75 24.55
N THR A 443 3.94 1.05 23.42
CA THR A 443 2.75 1.91 23.39
C THR A 443 1.46 1.15 23.17
N VAL A 444 1.48 0.10 22.33
CA VAL A 444 0.27 -0.64 21.94
C VAL A 444 -0.04 -1.79 22.89
N LEU A 445 0.97 -2.58 23.30
CA LEU A 445 0.71 -3.72 24.19
C LEU A 445 0.16 -3.33 25.57
N PRO A 446 0.66 -2.27 26.25
CA PRO A 446 0.07 -1.83 27.52
C PRO A 446 -1.38 -1.37 27.35
N GLU A 447 -1.70 -0.63 26.28
CA GLU A 447 -3.07 -0.23 25.98
C GLU A 447 -4.01 -1.41 25.80
N LEU A 448 -3.58 -2.42 25.02
CA LEU A 448 -4.37 -3.64 24.81
C LEU A 448 -4.53 -4.45 26.11
N LYS A 449 -3.52 -4.49 26.98
CA LYS A 449 -3.62 -5.12 28.29
C LYS A 449 -4.60 -4.40 29.21
N GLN A 450 -4.56 -3.08 29.23
CA GLN A 450 -5.50 -2.25 30.01
C GLN A 450 -6.93 -2.45 29.52
N MET A 451 -7.18 -2.47 28.20
CA MET A 451 -8.50 -2.79 27.65
C MET A 451 -9.04 -4.14 28.13
N ASN A 452 -8.15 -5.11 28.39
CA ASN A 452 -8.55 -6.44 28.89
C ASN A 452 -8.87 -6.41 30.39
N SER A 453 -8.14 -5.64 31.19
CA SER A 453 -8.39 -5.47 32.63
C SER A 453 -9.66 -4.67 32.90
N ASP A 454 -9.90 -3.60 32.15
CA ASP A 454 -11.09 -2.78 32.26
C ASP A 454 -12.35 -3.59 31.91
N LEU A 455 -12.26 -4.45 30.89
CA LEU A 455 -13.36 -5.35 30.51
C LEU A 455 -13.66 -6.37 31.60
N SER A 456 -12.64 -6.95 32.24
CA SER A 456 -12.80 -7.91 33.33
C SER A 456 -13.36 -7.24 34.62
N SER A 457 -12.93 -6.02 34.93
CA SER A 457 -13.47 -5.26 36.06
C SER A 457 -14.91 -4.83 35.85
N LEU A 458 -15.27 -4.45 34.61
CA LEU A 458 -16.65 -4.06 34.25
C LEU A 458 -17.61 -5.27 34.28
N ILE A 459 -17.15 -6.42 33.84
CA ILE A 459 -17.91 -7.68 33.93
C ILE A 459 -18.08 -8.10 35.41
N GLY A 460 -17.00 -7.97 36.21
CA GLY A 460 -17.04 -8.24 37.65
C GLY A 460 -18.04 -7.34 38.37
N SER A 461 -18.04 -6.04 38.06
CA SER A 461 -18.99 -5.07 38.66
C SER A 461 -20.42 -5.28 38.19
N LEU A 462 -20.66 -5.66 36.92
CA LEU A 462 -21.99 -6.02 36.41
C LEU A 462 -22.50 -7.33 37.05
N CYS A 463 -21.65 -8.35 37.20
CA CYS A 463 -21.97 -9.59 37.91
C CYS A 463 -22.30 -9.29 39.39
N TRP A 464 -21.54 -8.43 40.06
CA TRP A 464 -21.81 -8.02 41.43
C TRP A 464 -23.14 -7.27 41.58
N LEU A 465 -23.45 -6.36 40.62
CA LEU A 465 -24.73 -5.64 40.57
C LEU A 465 -25.92 -6.57 40.31
N THR A 466 -25.77 -7.58 39.44
CA THR A 466 -26.84 -8.55 39.17
C THR A 466 -27.07 -9.51 40.33
N VAL A 467 -26.03 -9.91 41.05
CA VAL A 467 -26.13 -10.75 42.27
C VAL A 467 -26.82 -9.96 43.41
N ASN A 468 -26.49 -8.69 43.59
CA ASN A 468 -27.10 -7.83 44.63
C ASN A 468 -28.52 -7.36 44.27
N ALA A 469 -28.92 -7.38 42.98
CA ALA A 469 -30.26 -7.00 42.56
C ALA A 469 -31.28 -8.14 42.68
N GLY A 470 -30.92 -9.29 43.27
CA GLY A 470 -31.85 -10.40 43.59
C GLY A 470 -32.42 -11.15 42.38
N THR A 471 -31.89 -10.96 41.21
CA THR A 471 -32.29 -11.71 40.01
C THR A 471 -31.52 -13.03 39.92
N LYS A 472 -32.21 -14.15 39.76
CA LYS A 472 -31.60 -15.48 39.63
C LYS A 472 -30.54 -15.48 38.51
N SER A 473 -29.30 -15.60 38.92
CA SER A 473 -28.10 -15.40 38.09
C SER A 473 -27.93 -16.46 36.97
N GLU A 474 -28.50 -17.64 37.10
CA GLU A 474 -28.34 -18.74 36.16
C GLU A 474 -28.98 -18.48 34.78
N PHE A 475 -30.15 -17.83 34.75
CA PHE A 475 -30.89 -17.60 33.50
C PHE A 475 -30.26 -16.52 32.61
N MET A 476 -29.53 -15.53 33.21
CA MET A 476 -28.86 -14.46 32.48
C MET A 476 -27.48 -14.89 31.94
N LEU A 477 -26.81 -15.81 32.61
CA LEU A 477 -25.51 -16.36 32.14
C LEU A 477 -25.66 -17.26 30.91
N GLU A 478 -26.79 -17.98 30.79
CA GLU A 478 -27.11 -18.77 29.60
C GLU A 478 -27.50 -17.92 28.38
N ILE A 479 -28.27 -16.84 28.59
CA ILE A 479 -28.68 -15.94 27.49
C ILE A 479 -27.49 -15.22 26.87
N TRP A 480 -26.42 -14.93 27.62
CA TRP A 480 -25.25 -14.19 27.14
C TRP A 480 -24.08 -15.07 26.68
N GLY A 481 -24.19 -16.40 26.77
CA GLY A 481 -23.17 -17.33 26.28
C GLY A 481 -21.82 -17.25 27.01
N PHE A 482 -21.79 -16.70 28.25
CA PHE A 482 -20.57 -16.46 29.02
C PHE A 482 -20.06 -17.70 29.80
N SER A 483 -20.80 -18.83 29.85
CA SER A 483 -20.39 -20.01 30.62
C SER A 483 -19.18 -20.78 30.07
N ARG A 484 -18.55 -20.34 28.95
CA ARG A 484 -17.37 -20.99 28.36
C ARG A 484 -16.10 -20.14 28.39
N ILE A 485 -16.08 -18.99 29.09
CA ILE A 485 -14.94 -18.05 29.08
C ILE A 485 -14.33 -17.87 30.47
N LEU A 486 -14.92 -18.44 31.51
CA LEU A 486 -14.31 -18.67 32.83
C LEU A 486 -13.86 -20.13 32.94
#